data_9cbe26a5c3c0fdd1a6dd755899a6f341
#
_entry.id   9cbe26a5c3c0fdd1a6dd755899a6f341
#
_cell.length_a   1.000
_cell.length_b   1.000
_cell.length_c   1.000
_cell.angle_alpha   90.00
_cell.angle_beta   90.00
_cell.angle_gamma   90.00
#
_symmetry.space_group_name_H-M   'P 1'
#
loop_
_entity.id
_entity.type
_entity.pdbx_description
1 polymer ?
#
loop_
_entity_poly.entity_id
_entity_poly.type
_entity_poly.pdbx_seq_one_letter_code
_entity_poly.pdbx_strand_id
1 'polypeptide(L)'
;MTSSSYPSQDARDARSFSESLRADALMEEDVAWSHEIDGERDGEQFDRSERAALRRVVGLSTELEDVTEVEYRQLRLERVVLVGVWTTGTLQDAENSLAELAALAETAGALVLDGVFQRRDKPDPATFIGSGKALELRDIVLETGADTVICDGELSPGQLIALEDVVKVKVVDRTALILDIFAQHAKSREGKAQVALAQMQYMLPRLRGWGQSLSRQMGGGKGGGLATRGPGETKIETDRRRIREKMAKMRREIAEMKTGRDIKRQERRRNKVPSVAIAGYTNAGKSSLLNRLTGAGVLVENALFATLDPTVRRAETPTGRVYTLADTVGFVRHLPHHLVEAFRSTMEEVADSDLIVHVVDGSHPAPEEQLAAVREVMRDVGAVNVPEIVVINKADAADPLVLQRLLRIEKRSMAVSARTGEGIAELLALIDAELPRPAVEVEVLVPYTRGALVARAHVEGEVISEEHTPEGTLLKARVHEELAADLAPYVPAHG
;
A
#
# COMPACT_ATOMS: atom_id res chain seq x y z
N MET A 1 44.19 52.96 20.28
CA MET A 1 42.72 53.02 20.48
C MET A 1 42.19 51.59 20.32
N THR A 2 42.07 50.94 21.47
CA THR A 2 41.66 49.54 21.62
C THR A 2 40.16 49.50 21.87
N SER A 3 39.38 48.88 20.96
CA SER A 3 37.97 48.58 21.20
C SER A 3 37.84 47.10 21.58
N SER A 4 37.59 46.87 22.86
CA SER A 4 37.18 45.61 23.46
C SER A 4 35.73 45.34 23.10
N SER A 5 35.44 44.27 22.36
CA SER A 5 34.10 43.75 22.12
C SER A 5 33.76 42.70 23.21
N TYR A 6 32.76 43.02 24.04
CA TYR A 6 32.14 42.06 24.94
C TYR A 6 31.21 41.09 24.15
N PRO A 7 31.23 39.79 24.45
CA PRO A 7 30.27 38.88 23.87
C PRO A 7 28.85 39.08 24.44
N SER A 8 27.84 38.92 23.60
CA SER A 8 26.43 39.09 23.95
C SER A 8 25.94 38.10 25.04
N GLN A 9 24.96 38.52 25.80
CA GLN A 9 24.38 37.79 26.93
C GLN A 9 23.80 36.40 26.49
N ASP A 10 23.30 36.30 25.27
CA ASP A 10 22.77 35.07 24.69
C ASP A 10 23.79 33.93 24.52
N ALA A 11 25.09 34.26 24.41
CA ALA A 11 26.17 33.25 24.32
C ALA A 11 26.53 32.67 25.68
N ARG A 12 26.17 33.34 26.77
CA ARG A 12 26.38 32.82 28.13
C ARG A 12 25.28 31.89 28.57
N ASP A 13 24.04 32.21 28.20
CA ASP A 13 22.86 31.37 28.54
C ASP A 13 22.87 30.03 27.79
N ALA A 14 23.34 30.03 26.54
CA ALA A 14 23.50 28.81 25.76
C ALA A 14 24.58 27.85 26.30
N ARG A 15 25.65 28.41 26.89
CA ARG A 15 26.70 27.57 27.53
C ARG A 15 26.26 27.00 28.88
N SER A 16 25.52 27.78 29.68
CA SER A 16 24.99 27.30 30.94
C SER A 16 23.95 26.20 30.77
N PHE A 17 23.11 26.27 29.72
CA PHE A 17 22.15 25.25 29.42
C PHE A 17 22.79 23.93 28.93
N SER A 18 23.86 24.01 28.14
CA SER A 18 24.58 22.82 27.64
C SER A 18 25.42 22.13 28.73
N GLU A 19 25.90 22.89 29.72
CA GLU A 19 26.61 22.33 30.89
C GLU A 19 25.64 21.68 31.89
N SER A 20 24.44 22.24 32.07
CA SER A 20 23.37 21.63 32.88
C SER A 20 22.91 20.27 32.29
N LEU A 21 22.70 20.18 30.99
CA LEU A 21 22.32 18.92 30.33
C LEU A 21 23.42 17.84 30.38
N ARG A 22 24.69 18.24 30.41
CA ARG A 22 25.78 17.29 30.58
C ARG A 22 25.96 16.84 32.04
N ALA A 23 25.65 17.71 33.02
CA ALA A 23 25.65 17.33 34.41
C ALA A 23 24.52 16.35 34.75
N ASP A 24 23.31 16.54 34.18
CA ASP A 24 22.19 15.62 34.37
C ASP A 24 22.43 14.25 33.71
N ALA A 25 23.05 14.21 32.51
CA ALA A 25 23.43 12.96 31.86
C ALA A 25 24.50 12.16 32.60
N LEU A 26 25.45 12.85 33.24
CA LEU A 26 26.48 12.20 34.06
C LEU A 26 25.93 11.73 35.42
N MET A 27 24.88 12.37 35.94
CA MET A 27 24.24 11.93 37.19
C MET A 27 23.34 10.71 36.96
N GLU A 28 22.74 10.54 35.77
CA GLU A 28 21.98 9.33 35.44
C GLU A 28 22.88 8.10 35.19
N GLU A 29 24.09 8.28 34.66
CA GLU A 29 25.07 7.19 34.52
C GLU A 29 25.65 6.75 35.87
N ASP A 30 25.91 7.67 36.80
CA ASP A 30 26.43 7.31 38.12
C ASP A 30 25.39 6.62 39.03
N VAL A 31 24.08 6.86 38.83
CA VAL A 31 23.01 6.15 39.56
C VAL A 31 22.83 4.72 39.08
N ALA A 32 23.14 4.43 37.80
CA ALA A 32 23.06 3.08 37.25
C ALA A 32 24.21 2.16 37.73
N TRP A 33 25.35 2.71 38.19
CA TRP A 33 26.51 1.92 38.60
C TRP A 33 26.65 1.73 40.11
N SER A 34 25.85 2.41 40.96
CA SER A 34 25.93 2.30 42.40
C SER A 34 25.10 1.16 43.02
N HIS A 35 24.42 0.35 42.23
CA HIS A 35 23.62 -0.78 42.72
C HIS A 35 24.22 -2.17 42.48
N GLU A 36 25.47 -2.28 42.06
CA GLU A 36 26.11 -3.58 41.75
C GLU A 36 27.34 -3.94 42.59
N ILE A 37 27.54 -3.43 43.80
CA ILE A 37 28.54 -3.99 44.72
C ILE A 37 27.98 -3.94 46.13
N ASP A 38 27.27 -5.00 46.55
CA ASP A 38 27.38 -5.66 47.85
C ASP A 38 26.35 -6.81 47.93
N GLY A 39 26.86 -8.00 48.10
CA GLY A 39 26.08 -9.19 48.46
C GLY A 39 26.65 -10.44 47.83
N GLU A 40 27.38 -11.24 48.58
CA GLU A 40 27.66 -12.64 48.25
C GLU A 40 26.35 -13.32 47.86
N ARG A 41 26.16 -13.54 46.53
CA ARG A 41 25.01 -14.28 46.03
C ARG A 41 25.27 -15.76 46.25
N ASP A 42 24.51 -16.32 47.18
CA ASP A 42 24.38 -17.76 47.42
C ASP A 42 24.08 -18.46 46.07
N GLY A 43 24.70 -19.62 45.81
CA GLY A 43 24.57 -20.36 44.55
C GLY A 43 23.11 -20.67 44.17
N GLU A 44 22.21 -20.78 45.13
CA GLU A 44 20.78 -20.92 44.88
C GLU A 44 20.13 -19.67 44.27
N GLN A 45 20.61 -18.47 44.54
CA GLN A 45 20.09 -17.24 43.92
C GLN A 45 20.59 -17.09 42.47
N PHE A 46 21.82 -17.53 42.19
CA PHE A 46 22.39 -17.58 40.85
C PHE A 46 21.59 -18.58 39.97
N ASP A 47 21.34 -19.76 40.50
CA ASP A 47 20.49 -20.77 39.84
C ASP A 47 19.05 -20.29 39.61
N ARG A 48 18.45 -19.48 40.51
CA ARG A 48 17.12 -18.90 40.31
C ARG A 48 17.13 -17.79 39.26
N SER A 49 18.19 -16.97 39.20
CA SER A 49 18.31 -15.91 38.20
C SER A 49 18.57 -16.49 36.79
N GLU A 50 19.38 -17.55 36.68
CA GLU A 50 19.57 -18.27 35.41
C GLU A 50 18.29 -18.97 34.96
N ARG A 51 17.55 -19.62 35.86
CA ARG A 51 16.23 -20.23 35.52
C ARG A 51 15.20 -19.17 35.11
N ALA A 52 15.24 -17.98 35.68
CA ALA A 52 14.39 -16.87 35.27
C ALA A 52 14.82 -16.25 33.93
N ALA A 53 16.13 -16.21 33.66
CA ALA A 53 16.67 -15.76 32.37
C ALA A 53 16.36 -16.76 31.25
N LEU A 54 16.43 -18.06 31.52
CA LEU A 54 16.02 -19.13 30.58
C LEU A 54 14.50 -19.13 30.29
N ARG A 55 13.66 -18.61 31.19
CA ARG A 55 12.22 -18.41 30.95
C ARG A 55 11.93 -17.23 30.01
N ARG A 56 12.88 -16.35 29.76
CA ARG A 56 12.77 -15.21 28.82
C ARG A 56 13.27 -15.48 27.40
N VAL A 57 13.54 -16.71 27.03
CA VAL A 57 13.68 -17.08 25.62
C VAL A 57 12.29 -17.01 25.01
N VAL A 58 11.94 -15.83 24.50
CA VAL A 58 10.72 -15.56 23.76
C VAL A 58 10.66 -16.53 22.58
N GLY A 59 9.75 -17.48 22.64
CA GLY A 59 9.54 -18.48 21.57
C GLY A 59 9.51 -19.95 22.04
N LEU A 60 9.76 -20.25 23.34
CA LEU A 60 9.64 -21.57 23.93
C LEU A 60 8.51 -21.73 24.97
N SER A 61 7.65 -20.71 25.13
CA SER A 61 6.44 -20.83 25.90
C SER A 61 5.46 -21.72 25.15
N THR A 62 5.20 -22.91 25.69
CA THR A 62 4.13 -23.80 25.27
C THR A 62 2.77 -23.36 25.81
N GLU A 63 2.70 -22.32 26.60
CA GLU A 63 1.47 -21.62 26.91
C GLU A 63 1.18 -20.69 25.73
N LEU A 64 0.21 -21.06 24.91
CA LEU A 64 -0.45 -20.17 23.97
C LEU A 64 -1.10 -19.07 24.80
N GLU A 65 -0.40 -17.96 24.97
CA GLU A 65 -1.03 -16.68 25.26
C GLU A 65 -2.15 -16.48 24.24
N ASP A 66 -3.25 -16.04 24.75
CA ASP A 66 -4.54 -15.85 24.09
C ASP A 66 -4.39 -15.57 22.59
N VAL A 67 -5.02 -16.37 21.73
CA VAL A 67 -4.97 -16.27 20.25
C VAL A 67 -5.55 -14.94 19.74
N THR A 68 -5.89 -14.01 20.63
CA THR A 68 -6.15 -12.61 20.32
C THR A 68 -4.91 -11.85 19.86
N GLU A 69 -3.72 -12.36 20.15
CA GLU A 69 -2.42 -11.88 19.68
C GLU A 69 -1.66 -12.99 18.95
N VAL A 70 -2.20 -13.51 17.86
CA VAL A 70 -1.32 -13.85 16.75
C VAL A 70 -0.83 -12.49 16.24
N GLU A 71 0.06 -11.87 16.99
CA GLU A 71 0.94 -10.88 16.45
C GLU A 71 1.62 -11.53 15.27
N TYR A 72 1.24 -11.11 14.08
CA TYR A 72 2.10 -11.26 12.92
C TYR A 72 3.37 -10.57 13.35
N ARG A 73 4.37 -11.35 13.81
CA ARG A 73 5.67 -10.81 14.22
C ARG A 73 6.12 -10.02 13.01
N GLN A 74 6.21 -8.71 13.16
CA GLN A 74 6.79 -7.84 12.13
C GLN A 74 8.07 -8.53 11.69
N LEU A 75 8.15 -8.84 10.42
CA LEU A 75 9.31 -9.46 9.84
C LEU A 75 10.46 -8.48 10.07
N ARG A 76 11.30 -8.68 11.08
CA ARG A 76 12.55 -7.94 11.19
C ARG A 76 13.46 -8.51 10.11
N LEU A 77 13.43 -7.86 8.95
CA LEU A 77 14.26 -8.17 7.80
C LEU A 77 15.46 -7.22 7.90
N GLU A 78 16.54 -7.65 8.57
CA GLU A 78 17.68 -6.76 8.73
C GLU A 78 18.61 -6.83 7.52
N ARG A 79 19.04 -8.05 7.12
CA ARG A 79 20.01 -8.29 6.05
C ARG A 79 19.53 -9.41 5.15
N VAL A 80 19.26 -9.11 3.87
CA VAL A 80 18.57 -10.06 3.01
C VAL A 80 19.35 -10.37 1.73
N VAL A 81 19.20 -11.61 1.27
CA VAL A 81 19.59 -12.05 -0.08
C VAL A 81 18.32 -12.34 -0.86
N LEU A 82 18.25 -11.81 -2.08
CA LEU A 82 17.12 -12.01 -2.97
C LEU A 82 17.36 -13.22 -3.88
N VAL A 83 16.31 -13.98 -4.17
CA VAL A 83 16.40 -15.10 -5.10
C VAL A 83 15.18 -15.15 -6.01
N GLY A 84 15.43 -15.25 -7.33
CA GLY A 84 14.41 -15.35 -8.35
C GLY A 84 14.53 -16.60 -9.23
N VAL A 85 13.39 -17.03 -9.80
CA VAL A 85 13.32 -18.02 -10.87
C VAL A 85 12.73 -17.33 -12.10
N TRP A 86 13.54 -17.26 -13.13
CA TRP A 86 13.14 -16.68 -14.41
C TRP A 86 12.65 -17.79 -15.35
N THR A 87 11.37 -17.75 -15.71
CA THR A 87 10.72 -18.78 -16.54
C THR A 87 10.46 -18.32 -17.96
N THR A 88 10.08 -17.06 -18.15
CA THR A 88 9.68 -16.47 -19.43
C THR A 88 10.25 -15.06 -19.56
N GLY A 89 10.27 -14.54 -20.78
CA GLY A 89 10.80 -13.19 -21.05
C GLY A 89 12.30 -13.15 -21.27
N THR A 90 12.86 -11.96 -21.23
CA THR A 90 14.27 -11.65 -21.45
C THR A 90 15.06 -11.67 -20.14
N LEU A 91 16.39 -11.63 -20.23
CA LEU A 91 17.28 -11.45 -19.08
C LEU A 91 16.96 -10.13 -18.34
N GLN A 92 16.68 -9.07 -19.10
CA GLN A 92 16.32 -7.77 -18.55
C GLN A 92 15.05 -7.81 -17.72
N ASP A 93 14.07 -8.63 -18.11
CA ASP A 93 12.83 -8.80 -17.33
C ASP A 93 13.09 -9.46 -15.98
N ALA A 94 14.04 -10.40 -15.92
CA ALA A 94 14.46 -11.03 -14.67
C ALA A 94 15.19 -10.03 -13.75
N GLU A 95 16.08 -9.22 -14.31
CA GLU A 95 16.78 -8.16 -13.59
C GLU A 95 15.82 -7.10 -13.07
N ASN A 96 14.84 -6.67 -13.88
CA ASN A 96 13.81 -5.72 -13.49
C ASN A 96 12.92 -6.28 -12.37
N SER A 97 12.57 -7.59 -12.43
CA SER A 97 11.78 -8.24 -11.37
C SER A 97 12.55 -8.28 -10.04
N LEU A 98 13.84 -8.60 -10.10
CA LEU A 98 14.68 -8.63 -8.91
C LEU A 98 14.92 -7.22 -8.33
N ALA A 99 15.06 -6.22 -9.18
CA ALA A 99 15.16 -4.82 -8.77
C ALA A 99 13.87 -4.32 -8.09
N GLU A 100 12.70 -4.75 -8.60
CA GLU A 100 11.41 -4.46 -7.94
C GLU A 100 11.33 -5.16 -6.58
N LEU A 101 11.77 -6.42 -6.48
CA LEU A 101 11.81 -7.15 -5.20
C LEU A 101 12.75 -6.47 -4.20
N ALA A 102 13.90 -5.93 -4.66
CA ALA A 102 14.81 -5.15 -3.83
C ALA A 102 14.13 -3.89 -3.27
N ALA A 103 13.44 -3.13 -4.10
CA ALA A 103 12.70 -1.96 -3.67
C ALA A 103 11.56 -2.29 -2.69
N LEU A 104 10.90 -3.46 -2.84
CA LEU A 104 9.93 -3.98 -1.87
C LEU A 104 10.60 -4.30 -0.53
N ALA A 105 11.76 -4.99 -0.56
CA ALA A 105 12.51 -5.34 0.64
C ALA A 105 13.00 -4.10 1.39
N GLU A 106 13.53 -3.11 0.69
CA GLU A 106 13.93 -1.81 1.26
C GLU A 106 12.74 -1.06 1.88
N THR A 107 11.58 -1.09 1.22
CA THR A 107 10.34 -0.50 1.75
C THR A 107 9.91 -1.18 3.05
N ALA A 108 10.14 -2.48 3.20
CA ALA A 108 9.91 -3.22 4.43
C ALA A 108 10.99 -2.98 5.52
N GLY A 109 12.01 -2.17 5.21
CA GLY A 109 13.10 -1.85 6.13
C GLY A 109 14.27 -2.83 6.11
N ALA A 110 14.40 -3.65 5.05
CA ALA A 110 15.51 -4.59 4.88
C ALA A 110 16.70 -3.93 4.16
N LEU A 111 17.91 -4.43 4.47
CA LEU A 111 19.13 -4.13 3.74
C LEU A 111 19.41 -5.27 2.76
N VAL A 112 19.30 -5.00 1.47
CA VAL A 112 19.61 -5.98 0.43
C VAL A 112 21.12 -6.09 0.25
N LEU A 113 21.66 -7.29 0.44
CA LEU A 113 23.09 -7.56 0.34
C LEU A 113 23.48 -8.12 -1.03
N ASP A 114 22.65 -8.98 -1.58
CA ASP A 114 22.90 -9.63 -2.86
C ASP A 114 21.60 -10.12 -3.50
N GLY A 115 21.65 -10.46 -4.80
CA GLY A 115 20.51 -10.98 -5.54
C GLY A 115 20.94 -12.00 -6.59
N VAL A 116 20.30 -13.16 -6.58
CA VAL A 116 20.59 -14.25 -7.53
C VAL A 116 19.30 -14.70 -8.23
N PHE A 117 19.42 -15.09 -9.49
CA PHE A 117 18.31 -15.70 -10.20
C PHE A 117 18.77 -16.87 -11.06
N GLN A 118 17.84 -17.78 -11.33
CA GLN A 118 18.07 -18.96 -12.14
C GLN A 118 17.04 -19.04 -13.27
N ARG A 119 17.50 -19.35 -14.49
CA ARG A 119 16.61 -19.69 -15.60
C ARG A 119 16.11 -21.12 -15.45
N ARG A 120 14.79 -21.31 -15.49
CA ARG A 120 14.12 -22.62 -15.49
C ARG A 120 12.80 -22.53 -16.26
N ASP A 121 12.33 -23.65 -16.81
CA ASP A 121 11.02 -23.71 -17.47
C ASP A 121 9.87 -23.62 -16.44
N LYS A 122 10.10 -24.13 -15.21
CA LYS A 122 9.17 -24.08 -14.07
C LYS A 122 9.97 -24.04 -12.76
N PRO A 123 9.45 -23.35 -11.72
CA PRO A 123 10.02 -23.45 -10.38
C PRO A 123 10.13 -24.91 -9.91
N ASP A 124 11.16 -25.21 -9.17
CA ASP A 124 11.37 -26.54 -8.61
C ASP A 124 10.28 -26.86 -7.58
N PRO A 125 9.63 -28.04 -7.66
CA PRO A 125 8.54 -28.39 -6.75
C PRO A 125 8.99 -28.59 -5.31
N ALA A 126 10.28 -28.91 -5.06
CA ALA A 126 10.82 -29.15 -3.73
C ALA A 126 11.41 -27.88 -3.10
N THR A 127 12.31 -27.18 -3.81
CA THR A 127 13.12 -26.09 -3.26
C THR A 127 12.98 -24.77 -4.04
N PHE A 128 12.01 -24.63 -4.92
CA PHE A 128 11.78 -23.47 -5.77
C PHE A 128 12.89 -23.24 -6.83
N ILE A 129 14.16 -23.18 -6.42
CA ILE A 129 15.33 -22.97 -7.29
C ILE A 129 16.08 -24.26 -7.66
N GLY A 130 15.71 -25.40 -7.09
CA GLY A 130 16.41 -26.67 -7.25
C GLY A 130 17.54 -26.87 -6.22
N SER A 131 17.80 -28.13 -5.88
CA SER A 131 18.66 -28.51 -4.76
C SER A 131 20.11 -28.01 -4.89
N GLY A 132 20.72 -28.11 -6.08
CA GLY A 132 22.08 -27.62 -6.32
C GLY A 132 22.19 -26.11 -6.11
N LYS A 133 21.23 -25.33 -6.65
CA LYS A 133 21.21 -23.88 -6.51
C LYS A 133 20.86 -23.42 -5.08
N ALA A 134 20.08 -24.23 -4.36
CA ALA A 134 19.82 -23.97 -2.94
C ALA A 134 21.08 -24.10 -2.06
N LEU A 135 22.03 -24.99 -2.43
CA LEU A 135 23.32 -25.08 -1.76
C LEU A 135 24.21 -23.88 -2.06
N GLU A 136 24.27 -23.43 -3.32
CA GLU A 136 24.98 -22.20 -3.69
C GLU A 136 24.40 -20.98 -2.95
N LEU A 137 23.06 -20.87 -2.86
CA LEU A 137 22.38 -19.81 -2.11
C LEU A 137 22.76 -19.85 -0.63
N ARG A 138 22.86 -21.03 -0.02
CA ARG A 138 23.34 -21.18 1.36
C ARG A 138 24.75 -20.64 1.53
N ASP A 139 25.65 -20.93 0.58
CA ASP A 139 27.03 -20.47 0.64
C ASP A 139 27.09 -18.93 0.51
N ILE A 140 26.29 -18.32 -0.37
CA ILE A 140 26.12 -16.85 -0.48
C ILE A 140 25.59 -16.26 0.83
N VAL A 141 24.58 -16.87 1.46
CA VAL A 141 24.04 -16.43 2.75
C VAL A 141 25.12 -16.44 3.83
N LEU A 142 25.96 -17.48 3.86
CA LEU A 142 27.08 -17.56 4.82
C LEU A 142 28.16 -16.51 4.56
N GLU A 143 28.51 -16.26 3.31
CA GLU A 143 29.53 -15.26 2.90
C GLU A 143 29.06 -13.84 3.19
N THR A 144 27.81 -13.51 2.85
CA THR A 144 27.24 -12.17 3.06
C THR A 144 26.82 -11.92 4.49
N GLY A 145 26.60 -12.98 5.28
CA GLY A 145 26.05 -12.93 6.62
C GLY A 145 24.60 -12.43 6.62
N ALA A 146 23.82 -12.79 5.61
CA ALA A 146 22.40 -12.51 5.57
C ALA A 146 21.65 -13.35 6.61
N ASP A 147 20.59 -12.78 7.17
CA ASP A 147 19.72 -13.46 8.15
C ASP A 147 18.41 -13.94 7.52
N THR A 148 18.10 -13.48 6.33
CA THR A 148 16.85 -13.80 5.63
C THR A 148 17.09 -13.92 4.12
N VAL A 149 16.37 -14.87 3.48
CA VAL A 149 16.26 -14.99 2.02
C VAL A 149 14.86 -14.59 1.58
N ILE A 150 14.77 -13.73 0.56
CA ILE A 150 13.48 -13.34 -0.03
C ILE A 150 13.38 -13.92 -1.44
N CYS A 151 12.30 -14.68 -1.69
CA CYS A 151 12.04 -15.32 -2.98
C CYS A 151 11.10 -14.48 -3.85
N ASP A 152 11.47 -14.31 -5.13
CA ASP A 152 10.64 -13.63 -6.14
C ASP A 152 9.57 -14.56 -6.71
N GLY A 153 8.57 -14.84 -5.90
CA GLY A 153 7.43 -15.68 -6.24
C GLY A 153 6.71 -16.16 -4.99
N GLU A 154 5.57 -16.80 -5.16
CA GLU A 154 4.83 -17.42 -4.06
C GLU A 154 5.36 -18.84 -3.83
N LEU A 155 5.74 -19.14 -2.59
CA LEU A 155 6.22 -20.47 -2.20
C LEU A 155 5.06 -21.30 -1.63
N SER A 156 5.02 -22.58 -2.04
CA SER A 156 4.20 -23.55 -1.30
C SER A 156 4.79 -23.78 0.09
N PRO A 157 3.98 -24.21 1.07
CA PRO A 157 4.47 -24.52 2.41
C PRO A 157 5.63 -25.54 2.42
N GLY A 158 5.61 -26.49 1.49
CA GLY A 158 6.67 -27.50 1.34
C GLY A 158 7.98 -26.91 0.83
N GLN A 159 7.91 -26.05 -0.19
CA GLN A 159 9.08 -25.37 -0.75
C GLN A 159 9.74 -24.46 0.28
N LEU A 160 8.92 -23.69 1.04
CA LEU A 160 9.41 -22.80 2.08
C LEU A 160 10.23 -23.57 3.13
N ILE A 161 9.67 -24.64 3.70
CA ILE A 161 10.35 -25.47 4.70
C ILE A 161 11.60 -26.12 4.12
N ALA A 162 11.51 -26.71 2.92
CA ALA A 162 12.65 -27.38 2.30
C ALA A 162 13.79 -26.40 1.97
N LEU A 163 13.47 -25.17 1.56
CA LEU A 163 14.49 -24.16 1.30
C LEU A 163 15.12 -23.65 2.61
N GLU A 164 14.33 -23.38 3.66
CA GLU A 164 14.84 -23.03 5.01
C GLU A 164 15.74 -24.12 5.57
N ASP A 165 15.38 -25.39 5.36
CA ASP A 165 16.20 -26.54 5.80
C ASP A 165 17.58 -26.59 5.11
N VAL A 166 17.70 -26.05 3.89
CA VAL A 166 18.97 -25.99 3.16
C VAL A 166 19.75 -24.73 3.53
N VAL A 167 19.14 -23.54 3.43
CA VAL A 167 19.85 -22.27 3.62
C VAL A 167 20.13 -21.92 5.07
N LYS A 168 19.42 -22.55 6.02
CA LYS A 168 19.55 -22.38 7.48
C LYS A 168 19.26 -20.98 8.01
N VAL A 169 18.64 -20.15 7.22
CA VAL A 169 18.09 -18.83 7.58
C VAL A 169 16.63 -18.78 7.22
N LYS A 170 15.93 -17.76 7.69
CA LYS A 170 14.52 -17.53 7.39
C LYS A 170 14.31 -17.33 5.90
N VAL A 171 13.24 -17.91 5.36
CA VAL A 171 12.82 -17.69 3.98
C VAL A 171 11.46 -16.99 3.96
N VAL A 172 11.37 -15.96 3.16
CA VAL A 172 10.17 -15.15 2.97
C VAL A 172 9.84 -15.15 1.48
N ASP A 173 8.60 -15.29 1.10
CA ASP A 173 8.17 -15.14 -0.29
C ASP A 173 7.65 -13.72 -0.57
N ARG A 174 7.54 -13.36 -1.85
CA ARG A 174 7.07 -12.06 -2.30
C ARG A 174 5.70 -11.70 -1.69
N THR A 175 4.82 -12.66 -1.53
CA THR A 175 3.48 -12.48 -0.96
C THR A 175 3.55 -12.07 0.51
N ALA A 176 4.37 -12.76 1.31
CA ALA A 176 4.56 -12.42 2.72
C ALA A 176 5.19 -11.04 2.88
N LEU A 177 6.16 -10.68 2.03
CA LEU A 177 6.80 -9.36 2.02
C LEU A 177 5.78 -8.24 1.74
N ILE A 178 4.95 -8.41 0.71
CA ILE A 178 3.88 -7.43 0.38
C ILE A 178 2.88 -7.29 1.53
N LEU A 179 2.49 -8.41 2.15
CA LEU A 179 1.58 -8.41 3.31
C LEU A 179 2.17 -7.68 4.52
N ASP A 180 3.48 -7.77 4.73
CA ASP A 180 4.16 -7.05 5.79
C ASP A 180 4.19 -5.55 5.52
N ILE A 181 4.53 -5.13 4.30
CA ILE A 181 4.46 -3.73 3.87
C ILE A 181 3.04 -3.17 4.07
N PHE A 182 2.02 -3.93 3.67
CA PHE A 182 0.63 -3.52 3.87
C PHE A 182 0.25 -3.39 5.34
N ALA A 183 0.75 -4.27 6.22
CA ALA A 183 0.51 -4.18 7.66
C ALA A 183 1.11 -2.92 8.28
N GLN A 184 2.26 -2.48 7.78
CA GLN A 184 2.93 -1.24 8.20
C GLN A 184 2.19 0.01 7.72
N HIS A 185 1.62 0.00 6.51
CA HIS A 185 0.99 1.17 5.88
C HIS A 185 -0.53 1.29 6.11
N ALA A 186 -1.20 0.23 6.60
CA ALA A 186 -2.63 0.26 6.91
C ALA A 186 -2.92 1.21 8.09
N LYS A 187 -3.57 2.33 7.83
CA LYS A 187 -3.94 3.34 8.83
C LYS A 187 -5.40 3.22 9.25
N SER A 188 -6.30 2.97 8.30
CA SER A 188 -7.73 2.86 8.56
C SER A 188 -8.09 1.54 9.26
N ARG A 189 -9.21 1.56 9.99
CA ARG A 189 -9.77 0.34 10.60
C ARG A 189 -10.09 -0.72 9.55
N GLU A 190 -10.57 -0.31 8.40
CA GLU A 190 -10.90 -1.20 7.30
C GLU A 190 -9.66 -1.79 6.65
N GLY A 191 -8.66 -0.97 6.30
CA GLY A 191 -7.38 -1.43 5.75
C GLY A 191 -6.69 -2.43 6.68
N LYS A 192 -6.65 -2.16 8.00
CA LYS A 192 -6.12 -3.10 8.99
C LYS A 192 -6.87 -4.44 9.02
N ALA A 193 -8.21 -4.40 8.92
CA ALA A 193 -9.02 -5.62 8.89
C ALA A 193 -8.79 -6.42 7.60
N GLN A 194 -8.68 -5.75 6.46
CA GLN A 194 -8.39 -6.38 5.16
C GLN A 194 -7.01 -7.03 5.13
N VAL A 195 -5.97 -6.32 5.60
CA VAL A 195 -4.62 -6.86 5.70
C VAL A 195 -4.58 -8.07 6.64
N ALA A 196 -5.17 -7.96 7.83
CA ALA A 196 -5.21 -9.08 8.78
C ALA A 196 -5.97 -10.29 8.22
N LEU A 197 -7.03 -10.08 7.43
CA LEU A 197 -7.74 -11.15 6.74
C LEU A 197 -6.85 -11.83 5.71
N ALA A 198 -6.15 -11.04 4.87
CA ALA A 198 -5.23 -11.55 3.86
C ALA A 198 -4.06 -12.33 4.48
N GLN A 199 -3.48 -11.82 5.57
CA GLN A 199 -2.44 -12.51 6.33
C GLN A 199 -2.93 -13.87 6.87
N MET A 200 -4.13 -13.93 7.43
CA MET A 200 -4.70 -15.20 7.91
C MET A 200 -4.99 -16.17 6.76
N GLN A 201 -5.45 -15.69 5.60
CA GLN A 201 -5.65 -16.51 4.40
C GLN A 201 -4.32 -17.12 3.91
N TYR A 202 -3.26 -16.30 3.87
CA TYR A 202 -1.91 -16.73 3.50
C TYR A 202 -1.33 -17.76 4.50
N MET A 203 -1.53 -17.54 5.81
CA MET A 203 -0.97 -18.41 6.85
C MET A 203 -1.72 -19.73 7.02
N LEU A 204 -3.04 -19.76 6.78
CA LEU A 204 -3.88 -20.93 7.06
C LEU A 204 -3.40 -22.24 6.38
N PRO A 205 -2.98 -22.27 5.09
CA PRO A 205 -2.40 -23.46 4.48
C PRO A 205 -1.01 -23.80 5.03
N ARG A 206 -0.24 -22.79 5.47
CA ARG A 206 1.13 -22.92 5.97
C ARG A 206 1.23 -23.52 7.37
N LEU A 207 0.16 -23.45 8.17
CA LEU A 207 0.06 -24.12 9.47
C LEU A 207 0.14 -25.66 9.41
N ARG A 208 -0.04 -26.28 8.23
CA ARG A 208 0.08 -27.74 8.08
C ARG A 208 1.53 -28.24 8.19
N GLY A 209 2.50 -27.44 7.78
CA GLY A 209 3.92 -27.83 7.77
C GLY A 209 4.56 -27.88 9.16
N TRP A 210 4.15 -26.98 10.06
CA TRP A 210 4.73 -26.89 11.40
C TRP A 210 4.39 -28.07 12.32
N GLY A 211 3.21 -28.67 12.16
CA GLY A 211 2.81 -29.84 12.94
C GLY A 211 3.60 -31.11 12.62
N GLN A 212 4.07 -31.26 11.39
CA GLN A 212 4.88 -32.39 10.99
C GLN A 212 6.33 -32.31 11.48
N SER A 213 6.90 -31.10 11.55
CA SER A 213 8.24 -30.88 12.09
C SER A 213 8.29 -31.10 13.60
N LEU A 214 7.30 -30.62 14.35
CA LEU A 214 7.13 -30.88 15.79
C LEU A 214 6.90 -32.38 16.10
N SER A 215 6.13 -33.09 15.25
CA SER A 215 5.86 -34.51 15.39
C SER A 215 7.13 -35.34 15.15
N ARG A 216 8.02 -34.95 14.22
CA ARG A 216 9.31 -35.61 13.99
C ARG A 216 10.29 -35.38 15.15
N GLN A 217 10.27 -34.24 15.80
CA GLN A 217 11.16 -33.89 16.91
C GLN A 217 10.76 -34.62 18.21
N MET A 218 9.47 -34.94 18.39
CA MET A 218 8.96 -35.72 19.54
C MET A 218 8.90 -37.25 19.27
N GLY A 219 9.07 -37.70 18.04
CA GLY A 219 8.91 -39.10 17.62
C GLY A 219 10.16 -40.01 17.76
N GLY A 220 11.23 -39.57 18.42
CA GLY A 220 12.47 -40.32 18.64
C GLY A 220 12.39 -41.47 19.67
N GLY A 221 11.21 -41.83 20.19
CA GLY A 221 10.99 -42.90 21.15
C GLY A 221 10.47 -44.17 20.46
N LYS A 222 11.27 -45.25 20.42
CA LYS A 222 10.85 -46.59 20.05
C LYS A 222 9.68 -47.05 20.93
N GLY A 223 8.49 -47.23 20.36
CA GLY A 223 7.35 -47.85 21.04
C GLY A 223 6.20 -47.99 20.04
N GLY A 224 6.03 -49.21 19.48
CA GLY A 224 4.89 -49.55 18.63
C GLY A 224 3.58 -49.52 19.43
N GLY A 225 2.61 -48.75 18.93
CA GLY A 225 1.26 -48.72 19.47
C GLY A 225 0.38 -47.91 18.56
N LEU A 226 -0.75 -48.43 18.15
CA LEU A 226 -1.90 -47.92 17.42
C LEU A 226 -1.92 -46.37 17.24
N ALA A 227 -2.13 -45.94 16.01
CA ALA A 227 -2.28 -44.57 15.56
C ALA A 227 -3.32 -43.74 16.39
N THR A 228 -2.90 -43.32 17.55
CA THR A 228 -3.60 -42.35 18.36
C THR A 228 -3.22 -40.97 17.78
N ARG A 229 -4.21 -40.21 17.29
CA ARG A 229 -4.05 -38.81 16.92
C ARG A 229 -3.29 -38.11 18.03
N GLY A 230 -2.03 -37.73 17.75
CA GLY A 230 -1.18 -37.10 18.75
C GLY A 230 -1.76 -35.76 19.23
N PRO A 231 -1.48 -35.32 20.48
CA PRO A 231 -1.98 -34.05 21.03
C PRO A 231 -1.64 -32.82 20.16
N GLY A 232 -0.63 -32.94 19.25
CA GLY A 232 -0.28 -31.90 18.29
C GLY A 232 -1.28 -31.73 17.15
N GLU A 233 -1.90 -32.83 16.65
CA GLU A 233 -2.90 -32.72 15.57
C GLU A 233 -4.19 -32.04 16.05
N THR A 234 -4.64 -32.33 17.25
CA THR A 234 -5.82 -31.68 17.85
C THR A 234 -5.59 -30.20 18.13
N LYS A 235 -4.36 -29.80 18.48
CA LYS A 235 -3.99 -28.40 18.70
C LYS A 235 -4.04 -27.61 17.41
N ILE A 236 -3.41 -28.11 16.34
CA ILE A 236 -3.41 -27.50 15.00
C ILE A 236 -4.83 -27.39 14.43
N GLU A 237 -5.66 -28.40 14.64
CA GLU A 237 -7.04 -28.39 14.16
C GLU A 237 -7.89 -27.33 14.92
N THR A 238 -7.64 -27.20 16.22
CA THR A 238 -8.25 -26.15 17.05
C THR A 238 -7.82 -24.76 16.61
N ASP A 239 -6.53 -24.53 16.36
CA ASP A 239 -6.00 -23.25 15.91
C ASP A 239 -6.52 -22.89 14.52
N ARG A 240 -6.64 -23.85 13.61
CA ARG A 240 -7.25 -23.65 12.30
C ARG A 240 -8.72 -23.27 12.39
N ARG A 241 -9.46 -23.86 13.31
CA ARG A 241 -10.86 -23.50 13.55
C ARG A 241 -10.96 -22.08 14.07
N ARG A 242 -10.17 -21.71 15.07
CA ARG A 242 -10.12 -20.34 15.62
C ARG A 242 -9.78 -19.30 14.56
N ILE A 243 -8.79 -19.57 13.70
CA ILE A 243 -8.42 -18.68 12.59
C ILE A 243 -9.60 -18.53 11.61
N ARG A 244 -10.28 -19.61 11.25
CA ARG A 244 -11.45 -19.56 10.37
C ARG A 244 -12.60 -18.74 10.99
N GLU A 245 -12.84 -18.89 12.28
CA GLU A 245 -13.83 -18.11 13.02
C GLU A 245 -13.47 -16.62 13.04
N LYS A 246 -12.19 -16.29 13.28
CA LYS A 246 -11.67 -14.93 13.23
C LYS A 246 -11.80 -14.33 11.81
N MET A 247 -11.44 -15.09 10.77
CA MET A 247 -11.64 -14.68 9.38
C MET A 247 -13.11 -14.42 9.05
N ALA A 248 -14.03 -15.29 9.51
CA ALA A 248 -15.45 -15.11 9.30
C ALA A 248 -16.00 -13.85 10.03
N LYS A 249 -15.48 -13.54 11.20
CA LYS A 249 -15.80 -12.30 11.93
C LYS A 249 -15.30 -11.09 11.17
N MET A 250 -14.04 -11.09 10.73
CA MET A 250 -13.47 -9.97 9.97
C MET A 250 -14.18 -9.72 8.64
N ARG A 251 -14.57 -10.78 7.92
CA ARG A 251 -15.37 -10.61 6.69
C ARG A 251 -16.69 -9.89 6.95
N ARG A 252 -17.35 -10.19 8.07
CA ARG A 252 -18.59 -9.48 8.47
C ARG A 252 -18.32 -8.02 8.80
N GLU A 253 -17.28 -7.73 9.56
CA GLU A 253 -16.89 -6.36 9.90
C GLU A 253 -16.56 -5.53 8.65
N ILE A 254 -15.83 -6.11 7.67
CA ILE A 254 -15.52 -5.46 6.39
C ILE A 254 -16.81 -5.21 5.59
N ALA A 255 -17.75 -6.16 5.57
CA ALA A 255 -19.02 -6.01 4.89
C ALA A 255 -19.89 -4.90 5.51
N GLU A 256 -19.90 -4.77 6.84
CA GLU A 256 -20.59 -3.68 7.54
C GLU A 256 -19.97 -2.30 7.21
N MET A 257 -18.63 -2.21 7.17
CA MET A 257 -17.94 -0.98 6.78
C MET A 257 -18.20 -0.60 5.31
N LYS A 258 -18.35 -1.60 4.41
CA LYS A 258 -18.72 -1.39 3.02
C LYS A 258 -20.06 -0.67 2.88
N THR A 259 -21.07 -1.06 3.66
CA THR A 259 -22.39 -0.43 3.64
C THR A 259 -22.33 1.08 3.92
N GLY A 260 -21.50 1.50 4.86
CA GLY A 260 -21.30 2.94 5.15
C GLY A 260 -20.65 3.72 4.00
N ARG A 261 -19.75 3.09 3.22
CA ARG A 261 -19.16 3.70 2.02
C ARG A 261 -20.17 3.78 0.88
N ASP A 262 -20.97 2.74 0.69
CA ASP A 262 -21.97 2.71 -0.37
C ASP A 262 -23.03 3.83 -0.17
N ILE A 263 -23.39 4.15 1.07
CA ILE A 263 -24.26 5.29 1.38
C ILE A 263 -23.62 6.61 0.96
N LYS A 264 -22.35 6.86 1.35
CA LYS A 264 -21.62 8.07 0.94
C LYS A 264 -21.44 8.16 -0.58
N ARG A 265 -21.25 7.00 -1.23
CA ARG A 265 -21.15 6.91 -2.69
C ARG A 265 -22.49 7.25 -3.36
N GLN A 266 -23.60 6.73 -2.83
CA GLN A 266 -24.93 7.08 -3.30
C GLN A 266 -25.25 8.58 -3.14
N GLU A 267 -24.82 9.20 -2.04
CA GLU A 267 -24.95 10.65 -1.84
C GLU A 267 -24.13 11.43 -2.88
N ARG A 268 -22.88 11.01 -3.18
CA ARG A 268 -22.06 11.61 -4.26
C ARG A 268 -22.75 11.50 -5.61
N ARG A 269 -23.29 10.30 -5.94
CA ARG A 269 -24.04 10.06 -7.18
C ARG A 269 -25.33 10.87 -7.24
N ARG A 270 -26.04 11.05 -6.13
CA ARG A 270 -27.22 11.94 -6.03
C ARG A 270 -26.85 13.40 -6.29
N ASN A 271 -25.74 13.84 -5.71
CA ASN A 271 -25.24 15.21 -5.91
C ASN A 271 -24.54 15.38 -7.26
N LYS A 272 -24.48 14.32 -8.08
CA LYS A 272 -23.94 14.33 -9.45
C LYS A 272 -22.53 14.92 -9.55
N VAL A 273 -21.72 14.79 -8.47
CA VAL A 273 -20.33 15.19 -8.45
C VAL A 273 -19.51 14.12 -9.14
N PRO A 274 -18.87 14.40 -10.29
CA PRO A 274 -18.05 13.42 -10.99
C PRO A 274 -16.90 12.91 -10.14
N SER A 275 -16.51 11.65 -10.36
CA SER A 275 -15.44 11.00 -9.65
C SER A 275 -14.32 10.57 -10.60
N VAL A 276 -13.09 10.91 -10.24
CA VAL A 276 -11.87 10.53 -10.96
C VAL A 276 -11.04 9.64 -10.05
N ALA A 277 -10.66 8.45 -10.52
CA ALA A 277 -9.73 7.58 -9.81
C ALA A 277 -8.32 7.70 -10.40
N ILE A 278 -7.33 7.84 -9.53
CA ILE A 278 -5.91 7.75 -9.94
C ILE A 278 -5.48 6.30 -9.75
N ALA A 279 -5.22 5.60 -10.84
CA ALA A 279 -4.67 4.25 -10.85
C ALA A 279 -3.24 4.25 -11.39
N GLY A 280 -2.48 3.21 -11.12
CA GLY A 280 -1.12 3.07 -11.67
C GLY A 280 -0.21 2.25 -10.79
N TYR A 281 0.95 1.93 -11.34
CA TYR A 281 1.95 1.10 -10.68
C TYR A 281 2.46 1.75 -9.38
N THR A 282 3.03 0.97 -8.47
CA THR A 282 3.72 1.52 -7.28
C THR A 282 4.84 2.46 -7.71
N ASN A 283 5.03 3.52 -6.95
CA ASN A 283 6.03 4.57 -7.22
C ASN A 283 5.90 5.29 -8.58
N ALA A 284 4.80 5.12 -9.32
CA ALA A 284 4.54 5.91 -10.54
C ALA A 284 4.26 7.41 -10.27
N GLY A 285 4.13 7.80 -9.00
CA GLY A 285 3.91 9.17 -8.57
C GLY A 285 2.43 9.56 -8.44
N LYS A 286 1.52 8.60 -8.18
CA LYS A 286 0.09 8.84 -7.99
C LYS A 286 -0.22 9.89 -6.91
N SER A 287 0.33 9.70 -5.72
CA SER A 287 0.10 10.61 -4.58
C SER A 287 0.77 11.99 -4.79
N SER A 288 1.90 12.03 -5.52
CA SER A 288 2.52 13.30 -5.96
C SER A 288 1.63 14.05 -6.93
N LEU A 289 1.03 13.33 -7.89
CA LEU A 289 0.11 13.89 -8.85
C LEU A 289 -1.17 14.37 -8.17
N LEU A 290 -1.74 13.60 -7.24
CA LEU A 290 -2.88 14.01 -6.41
C LEU A 290 -2.60 15.34 -5.70
N ASN A 291 -1.45 15.47 -5.04
CA ASN A 291 -1.05 16.69 -4.35
C ASN A 291 -0.97 17.88 -5.31
N ARG A 292 -0.42 17.67 -6.51
CA ARG A 292 -0.32 18.74 -7.52
C ARG A 292 -1.69 19.20 -8.01
N LEU A 293 -2.58 18.24 -8.30
CA LEU A 293 -3.93 18.54 -8.82
C LEU A 293 -4.85 19.17 -7.78
N THR A 294 -4.65 18.86 -6.49
CA THR A 294 -5.54 19.35 -5.41
C THR A 294 -4.96 20.47 -4.57
N GLY A 295 -3.67 20.81 -4.75
CA GLY A 295 -2.96 21.75 -3.87
C GLY A 295 -2.78 21.23 -2.43
N ALA A 296 -3.07 19.96 -2.16
CA ALA A 296 -2.99 19.37 -0.83
C ALA A 296 -1.55 18.93 -0.53
N GLY A 297 -1.06 19.27 0.68
CA GLY A 297 0.26 18.88 1.16
C GLY A 297 0.27 17.49 1.80
N VAL A 298 -0.17 16.43 1.10
CA VAL A 298 -0.06 15.07 1.61
C VAL A 298 1.41 14.64 1.61
N LEU A 299 1.86 14.02 2.68
CA LEU A 299 3.22 13.48 2.76
C LEU A 299 3.41 12.44 1.65
N VAL A 300 4.36 12.68 0.77
CA VAL A 300 4.75 11.74 -0.29
C VAL A 300 6.02 11.06 0.15
N GLU A 301 5.94 9.77 0.38
CA GLU A 301 7.09 8.91 0.65
C GLU A 301 7.51 8.21 -0.63
N ASN A 302 8.83 8.13 -0.89
CA ASN A 302 9.39 7.36 -2.01
C ASN A 302 9.44 5.86 -1.67
N ALA A 303 8.33 5.33 -1.14
CA ALA A 303 8.19 3.94 -0.75
C ALA A 303 7.13 3.26 -1.62
N LEU A 304 7.33 1.98 -1.91
CA LEU A 304 6.33 1.18 -2.59
C LEU A 304 5.12 1.01 -1.66
N PHE A 305 3.90 1.09 -2.18
CA PHE A 305 2.66 1.01 -1.39
C PHE A 305 2.50 2.09 -0.30
N ALA A 306 3.04 3.28 -0.50
CA ALA A 306 2.87 4.40 0.43
C ALA A 306 1.39 4.74 0.70
N THR A 307 0.50 4.48 -0.25
CA THR A 307 -0.95 4.61 -0.11
C THR A 307 -1.60 3.23 -0.15
N LEU A 308 -2.20 2.81 0.96
CA LEU A 308 -3.01 1.60 1.05
C LEU A 308 -4.51 1.94 1.20
N ASP A 309 -4.81 2.94 2.01
CA ASP A 309 -6.18 3.42 2.23
C ASP A 309 -6.53 4.47 1.16
N PRO A 310 -7.65 4.32 0.43
CA PRO A 310 -8.04 5.29 -0.59
C PRO A 310 -8.31 6.65 0.04
N THR A 311 -7.70 7.68 -0.52
CA THR A 311 -7.91 9.07 -0.10
C THR A 311 -8.73 9.79 -1.16
N VAL A 312 -9.96 10.19 -0.81
CA VAL A 312 -10.83 10.98 -1.70
C VAL A 312 -10.69 12.45 -1.38
N ARG A 313 -10.43 13.28 -2.38
CA ARG A 313 -10.27 14.71 -2.29
C ARG A 313 -11.23 15.43 -3.25
N ARG A 314 -11.71 16.58 -2.83
CA ARG A 314 -12.44 17.50 -3.70
C ARG A 314 -11.42 18.31 -4.48
N ALA A 315 -11.66 18.46 -5.78
CA ALA A 315 -10.88 19.27 -6.68
C ALA A 315 -11.82 20.08 -7.58
N GLU A 316 -11.28 21.11 -8.22
CA GLU A 316 -12.01 21.97 -9.15
C GLU A 316 -11.28 21.99 -10.50
N THR A 317 -12.05 21.93 -11.58
CA THR A 317 -11.52 22.08 -12.93
C THR A 317 -11.21 23.55 -13.22
N PRO A 318 -10.44 23.86 -14.26
CA PRO A 318 -10.21 25.25 -14.69
C PRO A 318 -11.48 26.04 -14.99
N THR A 319 -12.58 25.35 -15.33
CA THR A 319 -13.89 25.95 -15.58
C THR A 319 -14.74 26.13 -14.31
N GLY A 320 -14.20 25.77 -13.13
CA GLY A 320 -14.89 25.89 -11.83
C GLY A 320 -15.80 24.71 -11.48
N ARG A 321 -15.80 23.63 -12.29
CA ARG A 321 -16.58 22.42 -11.96
C ARG A 321 -15.92 21.64 -10.84
N VAL A 322 -16.73 21.22 -9.89
CA VAL A 322 -16.30 20.40 -8.76
C VAL A 322 -16.31 18.92 -9.15
N TYR A 323 -15.22 18.21 -8.83
CA TYR A 323 -15.13 16.76 -8.94
C TYR A 323 -14.41 16.16 -7.74
N THR A 324 -14.50 14.85 -7.58
CA THR A 324 -13.73 14.13 -6.56
C THR A 324 -12.58 13.38 -7.20
N LEU A 325 -11.41 13.42 -6.57
CA LEU A 325 -10.22 12.73 -6.99
C LEU A 325 -9.84 11.70 -5.92
N ALA A 326 -9.79 10.43 -6.28
CA ALA A 326 -9.47 9.32 -5.39
C ALA A 326 -8.08 8.76 -5.71
N ASP A 327 -7.15 8.75 -4.74
CA ASP A 327 -5.90 7.99 -4.83
C ASP A 327 -6.18 6.53 -4.51
N THR A 328 -5.53 5.62 -5.21
CA THR A 328 -5.72 4.19 -5.05
C THR A 328 -4.44 3.49 -4.64
N VAL A 329 -4.56 2.25 -4.21
CA VAL A 329 -3.40 1.40 -3.92
C VAL A 329 -2.54 1.24 -5.17
N GLY A 330 -1.23 1.32 -5.01
CA GLY A 330 -0.29 1.05 -6.11
C GLY A 330 -0.32 -0.42 -6.51
N PHE A 331 -0.21 -0.68 -7.81
CA PHE A 331 -0.12 -2.03 -8.34
C PHE A 331 1.34 -2.48 -8.46
N VAL A 332 1.57 -3.79 -8.41
CA VAL A 332 2.86 -4.44 -8.64
C VAL A 332 2.68 -5.63 -9.56
N ARG A 333 3.77 -6.11 -10.14
CA ARG A 333 3.77 -7.39 -10.87
C ARG A 333 3.37 -8.55 -9.95
N HIS A 334 2.65 -9.49 -10.50
CA HIS A 334 2.27 -10.73 -9.79
C HIS A 334 1.59 -10.47 -8.43
N LEU A 335 0.64 -9.52 -8.39
CA LEU A 335 -0.18 -9.35 -7.20
C LEU A 335 -1.01 -10.63 -6.99
N PRO A 336 -0.82 -11.37 -5.88
CA PRO A 336 -1.54 -12.61 -5.65
C PRO A 336 -3.06 -12.40 -5.65
N HIS A 337 -3.82 -13.31 -6.29
CA HIS A 337 -5.28 -13.18 -6.39
C HIS A 337 -5.99 -13.01 -5.04
N HIS A 338 -5.50 -13.65 -3.98
CA HIS A 338 -6.08 -13.49 -2.64
C HIS A 338 -5.85 -12.09 -2.06
N LEU A 339 -4.79 -11.37 -2.47
CA LEU A 339 -4.59 -9.96 -2.12
C LEU A 339 -5.54 -9.07 -2.92
N VAL A 340 -5.72 -9.33 -4.22
CA VAL A 340 -6.72 -8.61 -5.04
C VAL A 340 -8.11 -8.76 -4.42
N GLU A 341 -8.48 -9.97 -3.98
CA GLU A 341 -9.76 -10.23 -3.31
C GLU A 341 -9.87 -9.47 -1.98
N ALA A 342 -8.81 -9.47 -1.15
CA ALA A 342 -8.79 -8.77 0.12
C ALA A 342 -8.95 -7.25 -0.04
N PHE A 343 -8.35 -6.66 -1.07
CA PHE A 343 -8.40 -5.22 -1.38
C PHE A 343 -9.46 -4.85 -2.43
N ARG A 344 -10.27 -5.80 -2.84
CA ARG A 344 -11.31 -5.58 -3.86
C ARG A 344 -12.20 -4.38 -3.54
N SER A 345 -12.55 -4.19 -2.29
CA SER A 345 -13.38 -3.07 -1.86
C SER A 345 -12.72 -1.70 -2.05
N THR A 346 -11.40 -1.62 -1.92
CA THR A 346 -10.61 -0.42 -2.19
C THR A 346 -10.46 -0.18 -3.70
N MET A 347 -10.33 -1.27 -4.47
CA MET A 347 -10.24 -1.22 -5.93
C MET A 347 -11.61 -0.97 -6.60
N GLU A 348 -12.73 -1.26 -5.93
CA GLU A 348 -14.09 -0.92 -6.41
C GLU A 348 -14.28 0.60 -6.61
N GLU A 349 -13.50 1.46 -5.93
CA GLU A 349 -13.50 2.91 -6.19
C GLU A 349 -13.04 3.25 -7.61
N VAL A 350 -12.14 2.44 -8.20
CA VAL A 350 -11.71 2.59 -9.60
C VAL A 350 -12.84 2.19 -10.55
N ALA A 351 -13.50 1.06 -10.28
CA ALA A 351 -14.59 0.56 -11.12
C ALA A 351 -15.84 1.46 -11.12
N ASP A 352 -16.04 2.18 -10.02
CA ASP A 352 -17.18 3.07 -9.82
C ASP A 352 -16.89 4.53 -10.18
N SER A 353 -15.68 4.86 -10.63
CA SER A 353 -15.32 6.20 -11.07
C SER A 353 -15.86 6.52 -12.47
N ASP A 354 -16.03 7.80 -12.77
CA ASP A 354 -16.44 8.28 -14.10
C ASP A 354 -15.26 8.40 -15.06
N LEU A 355 -14.04 8.49 -14.54
CA LEU A 355 -12.81 8.63 -15.30
C LEU A 355 -11.63 8.01 -14.52
N ILE A 356 -10.74 7.32 -15.21
CA ILE A 356 -9.48 6.82 -14.65
C ILE A 356 -8.31 7.65 -15.20
N VAL A 357 -7.51 8.20 -14.30
CA VAL A 357 -6.20 8.76 -14.58
C VAL A 357 -5.16 7.68 -14.30
N HIS A 358 -4.73 6.98 -15.35
CA HIS A 358 -3.75 5.91 -15.24
C HIS A 358 -2.34 6.47 -15.32
N VAL A 359 -1.66 6.51 -14.18
CA VAL A 359 -0.31 7.08 -14.04
C VAL A 359 0.74 6.00 -14.34
N VAL A 360 1.59 6.29 -15.31
CA VAL A 360 2.70 5.43 -15.74
C VAL A 360 4.02 6.15 -15.46
N ASP A 361 5.01 5.44 -14.95
CA ASP A 361 6.36 5.97 -14.76
C ASP A 361 7.13 5.98 -16.08
N GLY A 362 7.26 7.15 -16.69
CA GLY A 362 7.99 7.32 -17.95
C GLY A 362 9.50 7.08 -17.84
N SER A 363 10.06 7.14 -16.63
CA SER A 363 11.49 6.88 -16.38
C SER A 363 11.82 5.39 -16.18
N HIS A 364 10.79 4.54 -16.08
CA HIS A 364 11.00 3.10 -15.89
C HIS A 364 11.51 2.43 -17.16
N PRO A 365 12.41 1.41 -17.07
CA PRO A 365 12.92 0.69 -18.24
C PRO A 365 11.85 -0.01 -19.10
N ALA A 366 10.76 -0.48 -18.47
CA ALA A 366 9.66 -1.20 -19.12
C ALA A 366 8.29 -0.63 -18.74
N PRO A 367 7.95 0.60 -19.16
CA PRO A 367 6.70 1.26 -18.75
C PRO A 367 5.46 0.59 -19.37
N GLU A 368 5.59 -0.01 -20.57
CA GLU A 368 4.49 -0.73 -21.22
C GLU A 368 4.05 -1.97 -20.44
N GLU A 369 4.99 -2.66 -19.80
CA GLU A 369 4.66 -3.82 -18.97
C GLU A 369 3.93 -3.41 -17.69
N GLN A 370 4.33 -2.28 -17.08
CA GLN A 370 3.61 -1.71 -15.95
C GLN A 370 2.18 -1.33 -16.34
N LEU A 371 2.01 -0.68 -17.50
CA LEU A 371 0.71 -0.32 -18.04
C LEU A 371 -0.18 -1.56 -18.24
N ALA A 372 0.38 -2.62 -18.83
CA ALA A 372 -0.34 -3.87 -19.07
C ALA A 372 -0.74 -4.57 -17.76
N ALA A 373 0.16 -4.63 -16.77
CA ALA A 373 -0.11 -5.23 -15.46
C ALA A 373 -1.24 -4.51 -14.71
N VAL A 374 -1.25 -3.18 -14.71
CA VAL A 374 -2.33 -2.38 -14.10
C VAL A 374 -3.66 -2.61 -14.81
N ARG A 375 -3.68 -2.65 -16.14
CA ARG A 375 -4.89 -2.93 -16.94
C ARG A 375 -5.44 -4.35 -16.72
N GLU A 376 -4.57 -5.31 -16.42
CA GLU A 376 -4.99 -6.67 -16.04
C GLU A 376 -5.79 -6.63 -14.73
N VAL A 377 -5.26 -6.00 -13.70
CA VAL A 377 -5.97 -5.86 -12.42
C VAL A 377 -7.24 -5.01 -12.55
N MET A 378 -7.22 -3.93 -13.35
CA MET A 378 -8.45 -3.14 -13.63
C MET A 378 -9.55 -3.97 -14.27
N ARG A 379 -9.20 -4.95 -15.12
CA ARG A 379 -10.15 -5.92 -15.67
C ARG A 379 -10.74 -6.83 -14.59
N ASP A 380 -9.90 -7.33 -13.69
CA ASP A 380 -10.32 -8.24 -12.61
C ASP A 380 -11.28 -7.57 -11.63
N VAL A 381 -11.17 -6.27 -11.44
CA VAL A 381 -12.08 -5.50 -10.57
C VAL A 381 -13.29 -4.92 -11.30
N GLY A 382 -13.41 -5.13 -12.62
CA GLY A 382 -14.57 -4.72 -13.41
C GLY A 382 -14.52 -3.29 -13.93
N ALA A 383 -13.37 -2.63 -13.96
CA ALA A 383 -13.19 -1.25 -14.42
C ALA A 383 -13.01 -1.10 -15.95
N VAL A 384 -13.33 -2.14 -16.72
CA VAL A 384 -13.06 -2.19 -18.20
C VAL A 384 -13.77 -1.10 -18.99
N ASN A 385 -14.94 -0.69 -18.55
CA ASN A 385 -15.79 0.26 -19.27
C ASN A 385 -15.61 1.71 -18.84
N VAL A 386 -14.75 1.97 -17.86
CA VAL A 386 -14.48 3.33 -17.39
C VAL A 386 -13.51 4.01 -18.36
N PRO A 387 -13.79 5.22 -18.84
CA PRO A 387 -12.86 5.98 -19.67
C PRO A 387 -11.49 6.13 -18.98
N GLU A 388 -10.39 5.96 -19.75
CA GLU A 388 -9.02 6.01 -19.25
C GLU A 388 -8.24 7.12 -19.95
N ILE A 389 -7.51 7.93 -19.17
CA ILE A 389 -6.44 8.82 -19.63
C ILE A 389 -5.12 8.25 -19.12
N VAL A 390 -4.17 7.97 -20.02
CA VAL A 390 -2.83 7.52 -19.66
C VAL A 390 -1.94 8.74 -19.42
N VAL A 391 -1.45 8.88 -18.20
CA VAL A 391 -0.59 9.99 -17.79
C VAL A 391 0.82 9.47 -17.58
N ILE A 392 1.72 9.79 -18.51
CA ILE A 392 3.13 9.41 -18.46
C ILE A 392 3.84 10.41 -17.55
N ASN A 393 3.98 10.06 -16.29
CA ASN A 393 4.60 10.90 -15.27
C ASN A 393 6.12 10.74 -15.26
N LYS A 394 6.81 11.63 -14.54
CA LYS A 394 8.27 11.74 -14.45
C LYS A 394 8.90 12.05 -15.82
N ALA A 395 8.19 12.81 -16.65
CA ALA A 395 8.68 13.21 -17.98
C ALA A 395 10.04 13.93 -17.93
N ASP A 396 10.33 14.60 -16.82
CA ASP A 396 11.60 15.27 -16.54
C ASP A 396 12.81 14.32 -16.37
N ALA A 397 12.55 13.03 -16.12
CA ALA A 397 13.59 12.00 -15.96
C ALA A 397 13.50 10.89 -17.02
N ALA A 398 12.50 10.94 -17.90
CA ALA A 398 12.24 9.91 -18.89
C ALA A 398 13.09 10.09 -20.15
N ASP A 399 13.42 8.98 -20.82
CA ASP A 399 14.02 9.02 -22.15
C ASP A 399 13.02 9.60 -23.16
N PRO A 400 13.37 10.65 -23.92
CA PRO A 400 12.51 11.24 -24.94
C PRO A 400 11.99 10.25 -25.98
N LEU A 401 12.74 9.22 -26.32
CA LEU A 401 12.31 8.18 -27.28
C LEU A 401 11.23 7.28 -26.68
N VAL A 402 11.35 6.94 -25.38
CA VAL A 402 10.33 6.18 -24.65
C VAL A 402 9.04 6.99 -24.56
N LEU A 403 9.14 8.28 -24.21
CA LEU A 403 7.98 9.18 -24.17
C LEU A 403 7.26 9.27 -25.51
N GLN A 404 8.00 9.51 -26.60
CA GLN A 404 7.39 9.58 -27.94
C GLN A 404 6.72 8.26 -28.34
N ARG A 405 7.33 7.13 -28.00
CA ARG A 405 6.77 5.80 -28.27
C ARG A 405 5.45 5.59 -27.52
N LEU A 406 5.42 5.87 -26.22
CA LEU A 406 4.20 5.74 -25.39
C LEU A 406 3.07 6.66 -25.88
N LEU A 407 3.37 7.94 -26.15
CA LEU A 407 2.40 8.90 -26.67
C LEU A 407 1.86 8.51 -28.05
N ARG A 408 2.60 7.75 -28.84
CA ARG A 408 2.13 7.25 -30.14
C ARG A 408 1.23 6.01 -30.00
N ILE A 409 1.53 5.13 -29.04
CA ILE A 409 0.77 3.88 -28.82
C ILE A 409 -0.57 4.20 -28.14
N GLU A 410 -0.53 5.06 -27.14
CA GLU A 410 -1.69 5.40 -26.32
C GLU A 410 -2.38 6.67 -26.83
N LYS A 411 -3.56 6.50 -27.47
CA LYS A 411 -4.26 7.62 -28.13
C LYS A 411 -4.74 8.72 -27.19
N ARG A 412 -5.08 8.35 -25.94
CA ARG A 412 -5.50 9.27 -24.88
C ARG A 412 -4.41 9.34 -23.83
N SER A 413 -3.29 9.92 -24.19
CA SER A 413 -2.13 10.00 -23.31
C SER A 413 -1.48 11.36 -23.36
N MET A 414 -0.79 11.70 -22.27
CA MET A 414 0.01 12.89 -22.17
C MET A 414 1.18 12.69 -21.22
N ALA A 415 2.25 13.46 -21.45
CA ALA A 415 3.43 13.48 -20.59
C ALA A 415 3.28 14.60 -19.55
N VAL A 416 3.60 14.27 -18.29
CA VAL A 416 3.59 15.24 -17.18
C VAL A 416 4.80 15.03 -16.27
N SER A 417 5.13 16.04 -15.50
CA SER A 417 6.01 15.90 -14.35
C SER A 417 5.33 16.44 -13.10
N ALA A 418 4.89 15.56 -12.22
CA ALA A 418 4.34 15.95 -10.91
C ALA A 418 5.39 16.71 -10.07
N ARG A 419 6.69 16.51 -10.32
CA ARG A 419 7.78 17.20 -9.64
C ARG A 419 7.92 18.64 -10.09
N THR A 420 8.04 18.88 -11.40
CA THR A 420 8.25 20.21 -11.95
C THR A 420 6.95 21.00 -12.13
N GLY A 421 5.84 20.31 -12.36
CA GLY A 421 4.54 20.89 -12.67
C GLY A 421 4.26 20.98 -14.17
N GLU A 422 5.17 20.51 -15.01
CA GLU A 422 5.00 20.46 -16.47
C GLU A 422 3.83 19.57 -16.85
N GLY A 423 3.01 20.01 -17.81
CA GLY A 423 1.84 19.27 -18.31
C GLY A 423 0.63 19.21 -17.36
N ILE A 424 0.70 19.80 -16.16
CA ILE A 424 -0.39 19.71 -15.17
C ILE A 424 -1.62 20.54 -15.59
N ALA A 425 -1.41 21.72 -16.16
CA ALA A 425 -2.53 22.56 -16.62
C ALA A 425 -3.29 21.90 -17.78
N GLU A 426 -2.56 21.29 -18.69
CA GLU A 426 -3.09 20.54 -19.83
C GLU A 426 -3.84 19.28 -19.36
N LEU A 427 -3.30 18.59 -18.32
CA LEU A 427 -3.99 17.46 -17.70
C LEU A 427 -5.32 17.86 -17.08
N LEU A 428 -5.36 18.98 -16.35
CA LEU A 428 -6.60 19.50 -15.78
C LEU A 428 -7.62 19.84 -16.86
N ALA A 429 -7.20 20.43 -17.97
CA ALA A 429 -8.07 20.72 -19.12
C ALA A 429 -8.58 19.43 -19.78
N LEU A 430 -7.75 18.41 -19.89
CA LEU A 430 -8.14 17.11 -20.43
C LEU A 430 -9.13 16.38 -19.52
N ILE A 431 -8.91 16.40 -18.21
CA ILE A 431 -9.85 15.87 -17.22
C ILE A 431 -11.21 16.57 -17.36
N ASP A 432 -11.22 17.91 -17.44
CA ASP A 432 -12.45 18.68 -17.59
C ASP A 432 -13.22 18.34 -18.88
N ALA A 433 -12.50 18.09 -19.96
CA ALA A 433 -13.09 17.70 -21.25
C ALA A 433 -13.71 16.29 -21.22
N GLU A 434 -13.09 15.34 -20.53
CA GLU A 434 -13.50 13.94 -20.48
C GLU A 434 -14.54 13.64 -19.37
N LEU A 435 -14.64 14.50 -18.35
CA LEU A 435 -15.65 14.32 -17.31
C LEU A 435 -17.06 14.41 -17.88
N PRO A 436 -18.00 13.56 -17.40
CA PRO A 436 -19.40 13.62 -17.82
C PRO A 436 -19.96 15.02 -17.69
N ARG A 437 -20.52 15.55 -18.76
CA ARG A 437 -21.16 16.87 -18.74
C ARG A 437 -22.65 16.71 -18.54
N PRO A 438 -23.29 17.61 -17.79
CA PRO A 438 -24.74 17.67 -17.74
C PRO A 438 -25.31 17.83 -19.15
N ALA A 439 -26.32 17.02 -19.48
CA ALA A 439 -26.78 16.89 -20.88
C ALA A 439 -27.80 17.95 -21.30
N VAL A 440 -28.48 18.61 -20.36
CA VAL A 440 -29.61 19.51 -20.67
C VAL A 440 -29.15 20.96 -20.57
N GLU A 441 -29.12 21.63 -21.71
CA GLU A 441 -28.93 23.11 -21.74
C GLU A 441 -30.26 23.78 -21.44
N VAL A 442 -30.26 24.67 -20.47
CA VAL A 442 -31.42 25.46 -20.04
C VAL A 442 -31.08 26.96 -20.07
N GLU A 443 -32.06 27.74 -20.51
CA GLU A 443 -32.03 29.18 -20.41
C GLU A 443 -33.29 29.61 -19.66
N VAL A 444 -33.10 30.15 -18.43
CA VAL A 444 -34.19 30.38 -17.48
C VAL A 444 -34.03 31.69 -16.76
N LEU A 445 -35.16 32.35 -16.50
CA LEU A 445 -35.21 33.52 -15.65
C LEU A 445 -35.69 33.14 -14.25
N VAL A 446 -34.75 32.97 -13.34
CA VAL A 446 -35.00 32.51 -11.96
C VAL A 446 -35.28 33.69 -11.06
N PRO A 447 -36.49 33.82 -10.46
CA PRO A 447 -36.80 34.91 -9.53
C PRO A 447 -35.86 34.89 -8.31
N TYR A 448 -35.52 36.03 -7.76
CA TYR A 448 -34.67 36.16 -6.58
C TYR A 448 -35.17 35.40 -5.35
N THR A 449 -36.48 35.16 -5.26
CA THR A 449 -37.10 34.34 -4.21
C THR A 449 -36.68 32.85 -4.30
N ARG A 450 -36.14 32.41 -5.43
CA ARG A 450 -35.69 31.07 -5.72
C ARG A 450 -34.18 30.97 -5.96
N GLY A 451 -33.39 31.83 -5.36
CA GLY A 451 -31.94 31.89 -5.51
C GLY A 451 -31.24 30.54 -5.17
N ALA A 452 -31.90 29.69 -4.40
CA ALA A 452 -31.41 28.31 -4.13
C ALA A 452 -31.24 27.48 -5.42
N LEU A 453 -32.08 27.70 -6.47
CA LEU A 453 -31.96 27.01 -7.75
C LEU A 453 -30.74 27.48 -8.53
N VAL A 454 -30.42 28.78 -8.48
CA VAL A 454 -29.19 29.33 -9.07
C VAL A 454 -27.97 28.78 -8.37
N ALA A 455 -27.97 28.73 -7.03
CA ALA A 455 -26.88 28.14 -6.26
C ALA A 455 -26.70 26.65 -6.59
N ARG A 456 -27.81 25.91 -6.76
CA ARG A 456 -27.72 24.49 -7.20
C ARG A 456 -27.14 24.37 -8.61
N ALA A 457 -27.49 25.27 -9.54
CA ALA A 457 -26.92 25.25 -10.89
C ALA A 457 -25.40 25.48 -10.88
N HIS A 458 -24.87 26.28 -9.98
CA HIS A 458 -23.43 26.45 -9.78
C HIS A 458 -22.76 25.23 -9.17
N VAL A 459 -23.44 24.45 -8.31
CA VAL A 459 -22.88 23.30 -7.62
C VAL A 459 -23.03 22.02 -8.45
N GLU A 460 -24.19 21.83 -9.09
CA GLU A 460 -24.60 20.58 -9.75
C GLU A 460 -24.52 20.67 -11.28
N GLY A 461 -24.29 21.85 -11.86
CA GLY A 461 -24.27 22.11 -13.28
C GLY A 461 -23.05 22.87 -13.79
N GLU A 462 -23.09 23.28 -15.04
CA GLU A 462 -22.11 24.15 -15.70
C GLU A 462 -22.83 25.45 -16.09
N VAL A 463 -22.55 26.54 -15.37
CA VAL A 463 -23.11 27.85 -15.68
C VAL A 463 -22.34 28.46 -16.86
N ILE A 464 -23.05 28.69 -17.98
CA ILE A 464 -22.49 29.28 -19.20
C ILE A 464 -22.51 30.81 -19.09
N SER A 465 -23.64 31.37 -18.67
CA SER A 465 -23.77 32.82 -18.41
C SER A 465 -24.81 33.07 -17.32
N GLU A 466 -24.59 34.15 -16.57
CA GLU A 466 -25.48 34.63 -15.53
C GLU A 466 -25.60 36.14 -15.66
N GLU A 467 -26.83 36.63 -15.73
CA GLU A 467 -27.12 38.07 -15.81
C GLU A 467 -28.24 38.43 -14.81
N HIS A 468 -28.00 39.44 -14.01
CA HIS A 468 -28.99 39.91 -13.05
C HIS A 468 -29.90 40.97 -13.70
N THR A 469 -31.19 40.65 -13.81
CA THR A 469 -32.22 41.53 -14.32
C THR A 469 -33.13 42.04 -13.17
N PRO A 470 -33.94 43.09 -13.36
CA PRO A 470 -34.89 43.51 -12.33
C PRO A 470 -35.89 42.44 -11.88
N GLU A 471 -36.18 41.47 -12.72
CA GLU A 471 -37.18 40.42 -12.51
C GLU A 471 -36.59 39.14 -11.89
N GLY A 472 -35.28 38.96 -11.96
CA GLY A 472 -34.59 37.79 -11.47
C GLY A 472 -33.21 37.59 -12.10
N THR A 473 -32.63 36.42 -11.94
CA THR A 473 -31.38 36.03 -12.56
C THR A 473 -31.64 35.25 -13.85
N LEU A 474 -31.25 35.81 -14.99
CA LEU A 474 -31.22 35.12 -16.26
C LEU A 474 -30.00 34.17 -16.23
N LEU A 475 -30.28 32.88 -16.20
CA LEU A 475 -29.29 31.83 -16.08
C LEU A 475 -29.29 30.96 -17.35
N LYS A 476 -28.17 30.89 -18.02
CA LYS A 476 -27.91 29.91 -19.06
C LYS A 476 -26.92 28.89 -18.52
N ALA A 477 -27.35 27.63 -18.40
CA ALA A 477 -26.56 26.60 -17.79
C ALA A 477 -26.82 25.24 -18.44
N ARG A 478 -25.82 24.34 -18.37
CA ARG A 478 -26.02 22.93 -18.61
C ARG A 478 -26.26 22.25 -17.26
N VAL A 479 -27.39 21.57 -17.15
CA VAL A 479 -27.81 20.94 -15.91
C VAL A 479 -28.27 19.51 -16.18
N HIS A 480 -28.38 18.74 -15.14
CA HIS A 480 -28.96 17.41 -15.22
C HIS A 480 -30.49 17.47 -15.33
N GLU A 481 -31.07 16.39 -15.87
CA GLU A 481 -32.53 16.31 -16.12
C GLU A 481 -33.40 16.69 -14.92
N GLU A 482 -32.98 16.32 -13.70
CA GLU A 482 -33.70 16.59 -12.47
C GLU A 482 -33.73 18.09 -12.13
N LEU A 483 -32.58 18.77 -12.24
CA LEU A 483 -32.51 20.21 -12.04
C LEU A 483 -33.15 20.97 -13.23
N ALA A 484 -33.05 20.41 -14.45
CA ALA A 484 -33.77 20.94 -15.61
C ALA A 484 -35.29 20.92 -15.40
N ALA A 485 -35.83 19.85 -14.80
CA ALA A 485 -37.24 19.75 -14.45
C ALA A 485 -37.64 20.81 -13.38
N ASP A 486 -36.80 21.03 -12.36
CA ASP A 486 -37.02 22.07 -11.33
C ASP A 486 -36.96 23.50 -11.93
N LEU A 487 -36.14 23.69 -12.97
CA LEU A 487 -35.93 24.94 -13.69
C LEU A 487 -36.97 25.19 -14.80
N ALA A 488 -37.62 24.13 -15.28
CA ALA A 488 -38.59 24.22 -16.40
C ALA A 488 -39.70 25.29 -16.22
N PRO A 489 -40.25 25.52 -15.00
CA PRO A 489 -41.24 26.57 -14.78
C PRO A 489 -40.74 27.99 -15.04
N TYR A 490 -39.43 28.19 -15.13
CA TYR A 490 -38.77 29.51 -15.26
C TYR A 490 -38.17 29.73 -16.66
N VAL A 491 -38.49 28.89 -17.62
CA VAL A 491 -38.12 29.08 -19.03
C VAL A 491 -38.86 30.31 -19.54
N PRO A 492 -38.18 31.35 -20.08
CA PRO A 492 -38.84 32.50 -20.64
C PRO A 492 -39.81 32.05 -21.75
N ALA A 493 -41.06 32.46 -21.68
CA ALA A 493 -41.98 32.26 -22.80
C ALA A 493 -41.40 33.10 -23.95
N HIS A 494 -40.89 32.42 -24.98
CA HIS A 494 -40.49 33.07 -26.20
C HIS A 494 -41.72 33.75 -26.78
N GLY A 495 -41.77 35.09 -26.74
CA GLY A 495 -42.71 35.92 -27.42
C GLY A 495 -42.41 35.95 -28.92
#